data_4a41e206add07c35c67565993617c701
#
_entry.id   4a41e206add07c35c67565993617c701
#
_cell.length_a   1.000
_cell.length_b   1.000
_cell.length_c   1.000
_cell.angle_alpha   90.00
_cell.angle_beta   90.00
_cell.angle_gamma   90.00
#
_symmetry.space_group_name_H-M   'P 1'
#
loop_
_entity.id
_entity.type
_entity.pdbx_description
1 polymer ?
#
loop_
_entity_poly.entity_id
_entity_poly.type
_entity_poly.pdbx_seq_one_letter_code
_entity_poly.pdbx_strand_id
1 'polypeptide(L)'
;CKDLYEQDSLDIRQRAVWWQALRLMTAGIAPQFRRYWRTGLDVGYAAYMWLMMGILAPSVWSLVAIVPKRDWCWAITRAGARALIKLTGTKLTIKGEEHLPDNDTPCILVANHASYLDGLVMVAATHLKCRFVAKSELKNNPFARIFLSKLDTEFVERFDVEKGILDAKRIADSANSSQPLFFFPEGTLYRMAGLHEFHMGAFIAAADAGLPVLPVTLCGTRSKLRNRSLFPRRGDISVTISPLKHPQGNDWNAALQLRDEARADILRYCGEPDLAHTPPVR
;
A
#
# COMPACT_ATOMS: atom_id res chain seq x y z
N CYS A 1 -24.79 71.74 -19.84
CA CYS A 1 -23.60 71.04 -19.21
C CYS A 1 -23.93 70.20 -17.99
N LYS A 2 -24.97 70.52 -17.19
CA LYS A 2 -25.32 69.66 -16.01
C LYS A 2 -25.98 68.36 -16.41
N ASP A 3 -26.83 68.38 -17.43
CA ASP A 3 -27.58 67.18 -17.86
C ASP A 3 -26.69 66.11 -18.50
N LEU A 4 -25.59 66.45 -19.15
CA LEU A 4 -24.63 65.56 -19.71
C LEU A 4 -23.80 64.83 -18.62
N TYR A 5 -23.53 65.54 -17.52
CA TYR A 5 -22.76 64.92 -16.38
C TYR A 5 -23.62 63.96 -15.56
N GLU A 6 -24.92 64.15 -15.45
CA GLU A 6 -25.87 63.25 -14.80
C GLU A 6 -26.10 61.95 -15.62
N GLN A 7 -26.20 62.10 -16.95
CA GLN A 7 -26.36 60.94 -17.83
C GLN A 7 -25.12 60.02 -17.82
N ASP A 8 -23.91 60.57 -17.83
CA ASP A 8 -22.66 59.81 -17.76
C ASP A 8 -22.50 59.12 -16.40
N SER A 9 -22.91 59.76 -15.31
CA SER A 9 -22.84 59.17 -13.97
C SER A 9 -23.83 58.01 -13.74
N LEU A 10 -24.99 58.03 -14.39
CA LEU A 10 -25.99 56.97 -14.38
C LEU A 10 -25.52 55.75 -15.18
N ASP A 11 -24.89 55.99 -16.34
CA ASP A 11 -24.34 54.88 -17.18
C ASP A 11 -23.18 54.16 -16.48
N ILE A 12 -22.30 54.90 -15.80
CA ILE A 12 -21.21 54.32 -15.00
C ILE A 12 -21.73 53.48 -13.83
N ARG A 13 -22.76 53.94 -13.13
CA ARG A 13 -23.38 53.19 -12.02
C ARG A 13 -24.10 51.95 -12.52
N GLN A 14 -24.82 52.01 -13.63
CA GLN A 14 -25.46 50.85 -14.24
C GLN A 14 -24.43 49.81 -14.71
N ARG A 15 -23.37 50.25 -15.36
CA ARG A 15 -22.25 49.34 -15.75
C ARG A 15 -21.60 48.68 -14.54
N ALA A 16 -21.38 49.41 -13.44
CA ALA A 16 -20.83 48.86 -12.22
C ALA A 16 -21.73 47.77 -11.61
N VAL A 17 -23.05 48.00 -11.59
CA VAL A 17 -24.04 47.03 -11.13
C VAL A 17 -24.05 45.78 -12.02
N TRP A 18 -24.00 45.93 -13.36
CA TRP A 18 -23.92 44.83 -14.30
C TRP A 18 -22.63 44.03 -14.14
N TRP A 19 -21.50 44.67 -13.94
CA TRP A 19 -20.22 43.97 -13.68
C TRP A 19 -20.24 43.26 -12.33
N GLN A 20 -20.88 43.82 -11.32
CA GLN A 20 -21.03 43.18 -10.03
C GLN A 20 -21.97 41.96 -10.10
N ALA A 21 -23.09 42.08 -10.81
CA ALA A 21 -24.01 40.94 -11.06
C ALA A 21 -23.33 39.83 -11.89
N LEU A 22 -22.56 40.18 -12.92
CA LEU A 22 -21.81 39.23 -13.73
C LEU A 22 -20.73 38.49 -12.90
N ARG A 23 -20.02 39.21 -12.01
CA ARG A 23 -19.05 38.62 -11.08
C ARG A 23 -19.72 37.67 -10.09
N LEU A 24 -20.89 38.02 -9.56
CA LEU A 24 -21.63 37.14 -8.64
C LEU A 24 -22.17 35.89 -9.34
N MET A 25 -22.67 36.02 -10.57
CA MET A 25 -23.09 34.87 -11.37
C MET A 25 -21.94 33.96 -11.75
N THR A 26 -20.80 34.51 -12.16
CA THR A 26 -19.61 33.71 -12.51
C THR A 26 -18.92 33.13 -11.28
N ALA A 27 -18.97 33.80 -10.12
CA ALA A 27 -18.41 33.26 -8.85
C ALA A 27 -19.15 32.02 -8.34
N GLY A 28 -20.46 31.91 -8.60
CA GLY A 28 -21.23 30.71 -8.24
C GLY A 28 -21.08 29.52 -9.21
N ILE A 29 -20.89 29.82 -10.50
CA ILE A 29 -20.81 28.79 -11.55
C ILE A 29 -19.39 28.16 -11.64
N ALA A 30 -18.36 29.00 -11.49
CA ALA A 30 -16.97 28.56 -11.61
C ALA A 30 -16.57 27.44 -10.62
N PRO A 31 -16.92 27.47 -9.32
CA PRO A 31 -16.57 26.38 -8.40
C PRO A 31 -17.37 25.10 -8.67
N GLN A 32 -18.63 25.19 -9.08
CA GLN A 32 -19.44 24.04 -9.44
C GLN A 32 -18.91 23.37 -10.71
N PHE A 33 -18.62 24.13 -11.76
CA PHE A 33 -18.03 23.61 -13.00
C PHE A 33 -16.68 22.93 -12.73
N ARG A 34 -15.79 23.55 -11.92
CA ARG A 34 -14.52 22.92 -11.51
C ARG A 34 -14.73 21.61 -10.75
N ARG A 35 -15.75 21.53 -9.91
CA ARG A 35 -16.10 20.30 -9.18
C ARG A 35 -16.54 19.19 -10.13
N TYR A 36 -17.47 19.46 -11.05
CA TYR A 36 -17.94 18.51 -12.05
C TYR A 36 -16.80 18.05 -12.96
N TRP A 37 -15.97 18.97 -13.41
CA TRP A 37 -14.81 18.66 -14.24
C TRP A 37 -13.81 17.74 -13.51
N ARG A 38 -13.47 18.05 -12.28
CA ARG A 38 -12.59 17.19 -11.45
C ARG A 38 -13.20 15.82 -11.24
N THR A 39 -14.48 15.72 -10.90
CA THR A 39 -15.18 14.44 -10.73
C THR A 39 -15.14 13.64 -12.02
N GLY A 40 -15.36 14.24 -13.20
CA GLY A 40 -15.26 13.58 -14.50
C GLY A 40 -13.86 13.02 -14.76
N LEU A 41 -12.82 13.79 -14.46
CA LEU A 41 -11.43 13.36 -14.59
C LEU A 41 -11.08 12.22 -13.63
N ASP A 42 -11.62 12.24 -12.41
CA ASP A 42 -11.38 11.19 -11.42
C ASP A 42 -12.09 9.89 -11.81
N VAL A 43 -13.31 9.97 -12.34
CA VAL A 43 -14.04 8.80 -12.89
C VAL A 43 -13.30 8.22 -14.10
N GLY A 44 -12.87 9.08 -15.01
CA GLY A 44 -12.06 8.66 -16.18
C GLY A 44 -10.76 7.96 -15.77
N TYR A 45 -10.07 8.50 -14.77
CA TYR A 45 -8.87 7.87 -14.22
C TYR A 45 -9.17 6.53 -13.55
N ALA A 46 -10.26 6.43 -12.79
CA ALA A 46 -10.65 5.18 -12.15
C ALA A 46 -10.96 4.10 -13.19
N ALA A 47 -11.73 4.43 -14.23
CA ALA A 47 -12.02 3.53 -15.34
C ALA A 47 -10.74 3.09 -16.06
N TYR A 48 -9.83 4.02 -16.34
CA TYR A 48 -8.54 3.74 -16.96
C TYR A 48 -7.68 2.81 -16.10
N MET A 49 -7.59 3.06 -14.80
CA MET A 49 -6.83 2.19 -13.88
C MET A 49 -7.39 0.77 -13.85
N TRP A 50 -8.73 0.61 -13.81
CA TRP A 50 -9.36 -0.70 -13.87
C TRP A 50 -9.15 -1.40 -15.21
N LEU A 51 -9.15 -0.66 -16.32
CA LEU A 51 -8.82 -1.20 -17.63
C LEU A 51 -7.38 -1.74 -17.67
N MET A 52 -6.41 -0.96 -17.16
CA MET A 52 -5.02 -1.40 -17.09
C MET A 52 -4.86 -2.62 -16.17
N MET A 53 -5.54 -2.64 -15.03
CA MET A 53 -5.56 -3.79 -14.12
C MET A 53 -6.19 -5.02 -14.81
N GLY A 54 -7.31 -4.82 -15.52
CA GLY A 54 -8.03 -5.89 -16.23
C GLY A 54 -7.23 -6.50 -17.40
N ILE A 55 -6.28 -5.75 -17.96
CA ILE A 55 -5.37 -6.26 -19.00
C ILE A 55 -4.13 -6.90 -18.36
N LEU A 56 -3.45 -6.18 -17.47
CA LEU A 56 -2.16 -6.62 -16.94
C LEU A 56 -2.29 -7.79 -15.96
N ALA A 57 -3.26 -7.79 -15.06
CA ALA A 57 -3.37 -8.83 -14.05
C ALA A 57 -3.64 -10.22 -14.66
N PRO A 58 -4.59 -10.41 -15.59
CA PRO A 58 -4.76 -11.70 -16.27
C PRO A 58 -3.54 -12.10 -17.10
N SER A 59 -2.89 -11.14 -17.79
CA SER A 59 -1.70 -11.42 -18.59
C SER A 59 -0.54 -11.91 -17.73
N VAL A 60 -0.24 -11.22 -16.64
CA VAL A 60 0.80 -11.62 -15.69
C VAL A 60 0.45 -12.95 -15.05
N TRP A 61 -0.80 -13.15 -14.64
CA TRP A 61 -1.27 -14.39 -14.05
C TRP A 61 -1.08 -15.57 -15.00
N SER A 62 -1.50 -15.44 -16.27
CA SER A 62 -1.37 -16.49 -17.28
C SER A 62 0.10 -16.85 -17.53
N LEU A 63 0.96 -15.84 -17.66
CA LEU A 63 2.40 -16.06 -17.85
C LEU A 63 3.00 -16.79 -16.64
N VAL A 64 2.70 -16.35 -15.42
CA VAL A 64 3.19 -16.98 -14.17
C VAL A 64 2.66 -18.42 -14.03
N ALA A 65 1.42 -18.68 -14.43
CA ALA A 65 0.84 -20.02 -14.36
C ALA A 65 1.58 -21.02 -15.28
N ILE A 66 1.99 -20.59 -16.47
CA ILE A 66 2.63 -21.43 -17.48
C ILE A 66 4.13 -21.62 -17.20
N VAL A 67 4.80 -20.59 -16.71
CA VAL A 67 6.26 -20.61 -16.53
C VAL A 67 6.66 -21.52 -15.37
N PRO A 68 7.57 -22.51 -15.57
CA PRO A 68 7.96 -23.43 -14.54
C PRO A 68 9.03 -22.87 -13.57
N LYS A 69 9.89 -21.98 -14.06
CA LYS A 69 11.02 -21.43 -13.27
C LYS A 69 10.55 -20.26 -12.39
N ARG A 70 10.77 -20.40 -11.08
CA ARG A 70 10.38 -19.40 -10.06
C ARG A 70 10.97 -18.01 -10.30
N ASP A 71 12.24 -17.93 -10.69
CA ASP A 71 12.90 -16.65 -10.98
C ASP A 71 12.19 -15.87 -12.07
N TRP A 72 11.71 -16.56 -13.10
CA TRP A 72 10.93 -15.96 -14.15
C TRP A 72 9.54 -15.52 -13.67
N CYS A 73 8.91 -16.30 -12.75
CA CYS A 73 7.64 -15.89 -12.13
C CYS A 73 7.81 -14.56 -11.39
N TRP A 74 8.88 -14.42 -10.61
CA TRP A 74 9.21 -13.17 -9.92
C TRP A 74 9.51 -12.02 -10.87
N ALA A 75 10.28 -12.27 -11.93
CA ALA A 75 10.60 -11.25 -12.94
C ALA A 75 9.34 -10.76 -13.65
N ILE A 76 8.45 -11.67 -14.08
CA ILE A 76 7.17 -11.34 -14.72
C ILE A 76 6.27 -10.56 -13.79
N THR A 77 6.12 -11.01 -12.55
CA THR A 77 5.27 -10.34 -11.56
C THR A 77 5.78 -8.92 -11.27
N ARG A 78 7.10 -8.76 -11.11
CA ARG A 78 7.72 -7.45 -10.88
C ARG A 78 7.59 -6.54 -12.10
N ALA A 79 7.81 -7.06 -13.28
CA ALA A 79 7.64 -6.29 -14.53
C ALA A 79 6.18 -5.81 -14.69
N GLY A 80 5.21 -6.68 -14.42
CA GLY A 80 3.79 -6.34 -14.46
C GLY A 80 3.40 -5.29 -13.42
N ALA A 81 3.90 -5.43 -12.19
CA ALA A 81 3.68 -4.46 -11.11
C ALA A 81 4.25 -3.08 -11.46
N ARG A 82 5.48 -3.02 -11.95
CA ARG A 82 6.13 -1.78 -12.40
C ARG A 82 5.43 -1.16 -13.61
N ALA A 83 5.00 -2.01 -14.55
CA ALA A 83 4.23 -1.55 -15.71
C ALA A 83 2.91 -0.91 -15.29
N LEU A 84 2.15 -1.53 -14.37
CA LEU A 84 0.90 -0.96 -13.86
C LEU A 84 1.14 0.40 -13.19
N ILE A 85 2.14 0.49 -12.31
CA ILE A 85 2.50 1.74 -11.62
C ILE A 85 2.85 2.83 -12.65
N LYS A 86 3.69 2.51 -13.64
CA LYS A 86 4.12 3.46 -14.67
C LYS A 86 2.97 3.89 -15.58
N LEU A 87 2.18 2.94 -16.09
CA LEU A 87 1.06 3.21 -16.98
C LEU A 87 -0.05 4.02 -16.32
N THR A 88 -0.30 3.81 -15.02
CA THR A 88 -1.27 4.61 -14.27
C THR A 88 -0.74 5.99 -13.85
N GLY A 89 0.45 6.39 -14.32
CA GLY A 89 1.04 7.68 -14.02
C GLY A 89 1.36 7.88 -12.53
N THR A 90 1.57 6.79 -11.79
CA THR A 90 1.91 6.82 -10.37
C THR A 90 3.41 7.00 -10.22
N LYS A 91 3.84 8.06 -9.52
CA LYS A 91 5.24 8.20 -9.13
C LYS A 91 5.50 7.27 -7.94
N LEU A 92 6.41 6.33 -8.11
CA LEU A 92 6.93 5.48 -7.04
C LEU A 92 8.28 6.02 -6.61
N THR A 93 8.40 6.42 -5.35
CA THR A 93 9.66 6.88 -4.75
C THR A 93 10.10 5.85 -3.74
N ILE A 94 11.33 5.35 -3.86
CA ILE A 94 11.91 4.38 -2.95
C ILE A 94 13.07 5.06 -2.22
N LYS A 95 13.15 4.86 -0.91
CA LYS A 95 14.20 5.40 -0.03
C LYS A 95 14.75 4.26 0.82
N GLY A 96 16.05 4.29 1.09
CA GLY A 96 16.70 3.28 1.93
C GLY A 96 16.94 1.96 1.19
N GLU A 97 17.06 1.98 -0.14
CA GLU A 97 17.37 0.77 -0.94
C GLU A 97 18.68 0.11 -0.50
N GLU A 98 19.60 0.88 0.06
CA GLU A 98 20.86 0.42 0.64
C GLU A 98 20.70 -0.49 1.85
N HIS A 99 19.54 -0.51 2.48
CA HIS A 99 19.22 -1.40 3.60
C HIS A 99 18.69 -2.76 3.15
N LEU A 100 18.37 -2.92 1.86
CA LEU A 100 17.91 -4.22 1.34
C LEU A 100 19.06 -5.23 1.38
N PRO A 101 18.86 -6.39 2.02
CA PRO A 101 19.82 -7.47 1.97
C PRO A 101 19.86 -8.13 0.59
N ASP A 102 20.84 -8.97 0.35
CA ASP A 102 20.87 -9.83 -0.83
C ASP A 102 19.72 -10.87 -0.78
N ASN A 103 19.34 -11.39 -1.97
CA ASN A 103 18.22 -12.34 -2.08
C ASN A 103 18.39 -13.63 -1.25
N ASP A 104 19.63 -14.01 -0.99
CA ASP A 104 19.97 -15.22 -0.25
C ASP A 104 20.24 -14.97 1.25
N THR A 105 19.99 -13.75 1.71
CA THR A 105 20.13 -13.39 3.13
C THR A 105 18.77 -13.55 3.82
N PRO A 106 18.64 -14.49 4.75
CA PRO A 106 17.39 -14.71 5.44
C PRO A 106 17.08 -13.53 6.36
N CYS A 107 15.87 -12.97 6.23
CA CYS A 107 15.35 -11.90 7.07
C CYS A 107 13.82 -11.91 7.05
N ILE A 108 13.22 -11.21 7.98
CA ILE A 108 11.76 -11.02 8.03
C ILE A 108 11.43 -9.58 7.69
N LEU A 109 10.77 -9.37 6.54
CA LEU A 109 10.23 -8.06 6.16
C LEU A 109 8.87 -7.85 6.81
N VAL A 110 8.67 -6.67 7.36
CA VAL A 110 7.37 -6.25 7.92
C VAL A 110 6.97 -4.90 7.33
N ALA A 111 5.71 -4.77 6.91
CA ALA A 111 5.19 -3.51 6.39
C ALA A 111 3.78 -3.21 6.92
N ASN A 112 3.41 -1.93 6.95
CA ASN A 112 2.02 -1.53 7.19
C ASN A 112 1.09 -1.95 6.06
N HIS A 113 -0.20 -2.19 6.39
CA HIS A 113 -1.20 -2.69 5.44
C HIS A 113 -2.37 -1.72 5.29
N ALA A 114 -2.27 -0.85 4.29
CA ALA A 114 -3.19 0.27 4.09
C ALA A 114 -4.08 0.13 2.84
N SER A 115 -3.71 -0.77 1.90
CA SER A 115 -4.36 -0.89 0.59
C SER A 115 -4.23 -2.29 0.00
N TYR A 116 -5.14 -2.65 -0.90
CA TYR A 116 -5.00 -3.83 -1.77
C TYR A 116 -3.77 -3.75 -2.70
N LEU A 117 -3.22 -2.56 -2.88
CA LEU A 117 -2.04 -2.34 -3.72
C LEU A 117 -0.72 -2.64 -3.00
N ASP A 118 -0.72 -2.84 -1.67
CA ASP A 118 0.51 -2.92 -0.89
C ASP A 118 1.43 -4.06 -1.33
N GLY A 119 0.88 -5.25 -1.53
CA GLY A 119 1.65 -6.39 -2.01
C GLY A 119 2.25 -6.14 -3.40
N LEU A 120 1.49 -5.51 -4.30
CA LEU A 120 1.97 -5.14 -5.64
C LEU A 120 3.09 -4.09 -5.56
N VAL A 121 2.93 -3.09 -4.69
CA VAL A 121 3.92 -2.03 -4.49
C VAL A 121 5.22 -2.62 -3.91
N MET A 122 5.12 -3.55 -2.96
CA MET A 122 6.29 -4.26 -2.41
C MET A 122 7.05 -5.03 -3.49
N VAL A 123 6.36 -5.79 -4.32
CA VAL A 123 6.99 -6.51 -5.44
C VAL A 123 7.64 -5.55 -6.44
N ALA A 124 7.04 -4.39 -6.70
CA ALA A 124 7.60 -3.39 -7.62
C ALA A 124 8.82 -2.67 -7.04
N ALA A 125 8.79 -2.40 -5.72
CA ALA A 125 9.79 -1.57 -5.03
C ALA A 125 11.07 -2.33 -4.69
N THR A 126 11.03 -3.66 -4.48
CA THR A 126 12.19 -4.43 -4.05
C THR A 126 12.71 -5.37 -5.14
N HIS A 127 13.99 -5.75 -5.03
CA HIS A 127 14.57 -6.82 -5.84
C HIS A 127 14.41 -8.19 -5.17
N LEU A 128 13.99 -8.22 -3.90
CA LEU A 128 13.90 -9.43 -3.11
C LEU A 128 12.81 -10.38 -3.63
N LYS A 129 13.08 -11.68 -3.54
CA LYS A 129 12.14 -12.75 -3.84
C LYS A 129 11.56 -13.26 -2.51
N CYS A 130 10.69 -12.46 -1.90
CA CYS A 130 10.14 -12.75 -0.58
C CYS A 130 9.04 -13.80 -0.63
N ARG A 131 8.99 -14.70 0.31
CA ARG A 131 7.83 -15.56 0.56
C ARG A 131 6.79 -14.75 1.35
N PHE A 132 5.66 -14.46 0.73
CA PHE A 132 4.57 -13.75 1.40
C PHE A 132 3.87 -14.67 2.40
N VAL A 133 3.48 -14.11 3.54
CA VAL A 133 2.63 -14.81 4.51
C VAL A 133 1.20 -14.31 4.34
N ALA A 134 0.33 -15.19 3.86
CA ALA A 134 -1.05 -14.88 3.49
C ALA A 134 -2.06 -15.71 4.28
N LYS A 135 -3.32 -15.27 4.27
CA LYS A 135 -4.43 -16.00 4.92
C LYS A 135 -4.70 -17.34 4.23
N SER A 136 -4.97 -18.37 5.04
CA SER A 136 -5.30 -19.73 4.56
C SER A 136 -6.54 -19.75 3.67
N GLU A 137 -7.53 -18.86 3.89
CA GLU A 137 -8.73 -18.79 3.07
C GLU A 137 -8.46 -18.46 1.59
N LEU A 138 -7.31 -17.83 1.28
CA LEU A 138 -6.91 -17.59 -0.10
C LEU A 138 -6.62 -18.88 -0.88
N LYS A 139 -6.36 -20.00 -0.21
CA LYS A 139 -6.23 -21.33 -0.85
C LYS A 139 -7.53 -21.79 -1.51
N ASN A 140 -8.68 -21.30 -1.01
CA ASN A 140 -9.98 -21.69 -1.55
C ASN A 140 -10.29 -21.02 -2.90
N ASN A 141 -9.56 -19.94 -3.23
CA ASN A 141 -9.64 -19.31 -4.54
C ASN A 141 -8.59 -19.92 -5.48
N PRO A 142 -8.98 -20.67 -6.53
CA PRO A 142 -8.04 -21.38 -7.40
C PRO A 142 -7.06 -20.43 -8.12
N PHE A 143 -7.52 -19.24 -8.51
CA PHE A 143 -6.68 -18.23 -9.16
C PHE A 143 -5.61 -17.70 -8.20
N ALA A 144 -5.99 -17.33 -6.99
CA ALA A 144 -5.05 -16.88 -5.96
C ALA A 144 -4.09 -17.99 -5.57
N ARG A 145 -4.58 -19.24 -5.38
CA ARG A 145 -3.77 -20.38 -5.00
C ARG A 145 -2.67 -20.66 -6.01
N ILE A 146 -2.99 -20.73 -7.31
CA ILE A 146 -1.99 -20.99 -8.36
C ILE A 146 -0.92 -19.90 -8.36
N PHE A 147 -1.33 -18.65 -8.37
CA PHE A 147 -0.40 -17.50 -8.42
C PHE A 147 0.50 -17.44 -7.18
N LEU A 148 -0.11 -17.51 -6.00
CA LEU A 148 0.61 -17.40 -4.74
C LEU A 148 1.54 -18.59 -4.49
N SER A 149 1.14 -19.81 -4.90
CA SER A 149 2.02 -20.99 -4.79
C SER A 149 3.24 -20.89 -5.70
N LYS A 150 3.14 -20.24 -6.87
CA LYS A 150 4.27 -19.98 -7.78
C LYS A 150 5.27 -18.98 -7.18
N LEU A 151 4.84 -18.15 -6.23
CA LEU A 151 5.66 -17.18 -5.51
C LEU A 151 6.04 -17.66 -4.08
N ASP A 152 5.88 -18.95 -3.78
CA ASP A 152 6.17 -19.55 -2.46
C ASP A 152 5.48 -18.89 -1.29
N THR A 153 4.25 -18.48 -1.47
CA THR A 153 3.47 -17.87 -0.40
C THR A 153 3.19 -18.89 0.71
N GLU A 154 3.52 -18.56 1.94
CA GLU A 154 3.15 -19.30 3.13
C GLU A 154 1.73 -18.94 3.55
N PHE A 155 0.92 -19.96 3.84
CA PHE A 155 -0.46 -19.75 4.24
C PHE A 155 -0.62 -20.07 5.73
N VAL A 156 -1.18 -19.11 6.47
CA VAL A 156 -1.36 -19.18 7.92
C VAL A 156 -2.81 -18.97 8.34
N GLU A 157 -3.20 -19.60 9.45
CA GLU A 157 -4.46 -19.32 10.12
C GLU A 157 -4.27 -18.24 11.19
N ARG A 158 -4.95 -17.09 11.02
CA ARG A 158 -4.72 -15.90 11.86
C ARG A 158 -5.69 -15.76 13.04
N PHE A 159 -6.74 -16.60 13.10
CA PHE A 159 -7.82 -16.44 14.07
C PHE A 159 -7.69 -17.37 15.30
N ASP A 160 -6.74 -18.29 15.30
CA ASP A 160 -6.51 -19.24 16.36
C ASP A 160 -5.14 -18.95 16.99
N VAL A 161 -5.12 -18.49 18.25
CA VAL A 161 -3.88 -18.10 18.95
C VAL A 161 -2.93 -19.30 19.09
N GLU A 162 -3.46 -20.50 19.39
CA GLU A 162 -2.64 -21.70 19.52
C GLU A 162 -2.04 -22.13 18.18
N LYS A 163 -2.84 -22.10 17.11
CA LYS A 163 -2.35 -22.34 15.76
C LYS A 163 -1.40 -21.25 15.28
N GLY A 164 -1.64 -19.99 15.69
CA GLY A 164 -0.75 -18.88 15.40
C GLY A 164 0.67 -19.06 15.95
N ILE A 165 0.80 -19.63 17.15
CA ILE A 165 2.11 -19.96 17.76
C ILE A 165 2.76 -21.14 17.02
N LEU A 166 2.00 -22.19 16.68
CA LEU A 166 2.49 -23.32 15.89
C LEU A 166 2.90 -22.90 14.47
N ASP A 167 2.12 -22.03 13.85
CA ASP A 167 2.45 -21.45 12.55
C ASP A 167 3.70 -20.56 12.63
N ALA A 168 3.85 -19.74 13.67
CA ALA A 168 5.06 -18.94 13.90
C ALA A 168 6.31 -19.83 14.02
N LYS A 169 6.20 -20.94 14.76
CA LYS A 169 7.30 -21.90 14.92
C LYS A 169 7.63 -22.62 13.59
N ARG A 170 6.63 -23.07 12.85
CA ARG A 170 6.81 -23.65 11.51
C ARG A 170 7.42 -22.64 10.53
N ILE A 171 7.04 -21.37 10.64
CA ILE A 171 7.59 -20.28 9.83
C ILE A 171 9.04 -20.01 10.23
N ALA A 172 9.37 -20.03 11.54
CA ALA A 172 10.73 -19.91 12.03
C ALA A 172 11.63 -21.04 11.50
N ASP A 173 11.13 -22.29 11.54
CA ASP A 173 11.84 -23.44 10.96
C ASP A 173 12.02 -23.30 9.43
N SER A 174 11.03 -22.75 8.74
CA SER A 174 11.11 -22.48 7.31
C SER A 174 11.89 -21.19 6.96
N ALA A 175 12.03 -20.27 7.91
CA ALA A 175 12.77 -19.02 7.76
C ALA A 175 14.30 -19.25 7.70
N ASN A 176 14.79 -20.39 8.21
CA ASN A 176 16.15 -20.85 8.00
C ASN A 176 16.45 -21.23 6.52
N SER A 177 15.42 -21.25 5.65
CA SER A 177 15.63 -21.24 4.20
C SER A 177 16.14 -19.87 3.74
N SER A 178 17.00 -19.86 2.74
CA SER A 178 17.71 -18.70 2.22
C SER A 178 16.85 -17.54 1.66
N GLN A 179 15.52 -17.58 1.81
CA GLN A 179 14.63 -16.59 1.24
C GLN A 179 13.96 -15.72 2.30
N PRO A 180 13.90 -14.39 2.11
CA PRO A 180 13.19 -13.47 3.01
C PRO A 180 11.70 -13.80 3.13
N LEU A 181 11.15 -13.70 4.34
CA LEU A 181 9.70 -13.77 4.61
C LEU A 181 9.10 -12.38 4.66
N PHE A 182 7.88 -12.23 4.16
CA PHE A 182 7.19 -10.95 4.17
C PHE A 182 5.84 -11.02 4.89
N PHE A 183 5.67 -10.12 5.87
CA PHE A 183 4.46 -10.01 6.68
C PHE A 183 3.83 -8.63 6.61
N PHE A 184 2.50 -8.61 6.69
CA PHE A 184 1.74 -7.46 7.13
C PHE A 184 1.30 -7.71 8.59
N PRO A 185 2.06 -7.21 9.58
CA PRO A 185 1.83 -7.59 10.99
C PRO A 185 0.53 -7.04 11.57
N GLU A 186 -0.14 -6.07 10.94
CA GLU A 186 -1.50 -5.66 11.30
C GLU A 186 -2.55 -6.78 11.09
N GLY A 187 -2.19 -7.82 10.36
CA GLY A 187 -3.01 -9.02 10.17
C GLY A 187 -4.23 -8.84 9.27
N THR A 188 -4.74 -7.65 9.09
CA THR A 188 -5.90 -7.36 8.23
C THR A 188 -5.81 -5.96 7.64
N LEU A 189 -6.57 -5.73 6.57
CA LEU A 189 -6.66 -4.43 5.94
C LEU A 189 -7.82 -3.65 6.58
N TYR A 190 -7.51 -2.64 7.39
CA TYR A 190 -8.51 -1.81 8.06
C TYR A 190 -9.03 -0.68 7.16
N ARG A 191 -10.32 -0.35 7.32
CA ARG A 191 -10.95 0.77 6.61
C ARG A 191 -10.54 2.12 7.21
N MET A 192 -10.40 2.18 8.53
CA MET A 192 -9.98 3.37 9.26
C MET A 192 -8.51 3.68 8.95
N ALA A 193 -8.21 4.94 8.69
CA ALA A 193 -6.84 5.38 8.47
C ALA A 193 -6.09 5.41 9.80
N GLY A 194 -4.93 4.80 9.83
CA GLY A 194 -4.06 4.71 10.99
C GLY A 194 -3.22 3.44 10.99
N LEU A 195 -2.12 3.46 11.73
CA LEU A 195 -1.27 2.30 11.97
C LEU A 195 -1.77 1.57 13.20
N HIS A 196 -2.36 0.40 13.00
CA HIS A 196 -2.90 -0.45 14.05
C HIS A 196 -1.81 -1.21 14.81
N GLU A 197 -2.22 -1.95 15.84
CA GLU A 197 -1.34 -2.83 16.60
C GLU A 197 -0.74 -3.92 15.70
N PHE A 198 0.51 -4.30 15.98
CA PHE A 198 1.19 -5.38 15.29
C PHE A 198 1.07 -6.68 16.04
N HIS A 199 0.60 -7.72 15.38
CA HIS A 199 0.59 -9.08 15.90
C HIS A 199 2.00 -9.63 16.03
N MET A 200 2.23 -10.44 17.06
CA MET A 200 3.55 -10.93 17.46
C MET A 200 4.16 -11.99 16.54
N GLY A 201 3.37 -12.66 15.70
CA GLY A 201 3.82 -13.86 14.95
C GLY A 201 5.10 -13.67 14.14
N ALA A 202 5.26 -12.55 13.42
CA ALA A 202 6.47 -12.26 12.66
C ALA A 202 7.70 -12.05 13.57
N PHE A 203 7.50 -11.41 14.71
CA PHE A 203 8.57 -11.04 15.63
C PHE A 203 9.03 -12.22 16.51
N ILE A 204 8.09 -13.09 16.89
CA ILE A 204 8.41 -14.37 17.54
C ILE A 204 9.23 -15.23 16.59
N ALA A 205 8.78 -15.38 15.34
CA ALA A 205 9.53 -16.13 14.34
C ALA A 205 10.94 -15.57 14.10
N ALA A 206 11.08 -14.22 14.12
CA ALA A 206 12.37 -13.55 14.00
C ALA A 206 13.29 -13.84 15.18
N ALA A 207 12.79 -13.70 16.41
CA ALA A 207 13.57 -13.94 17.63
C ALA A 207 13.98 -15.43 17.77
N ASP A 208 13.03 -16.36 17.56
CA ASP A 208 13.29 -17.82 17.65
C ASP A 208 14.34 -18.28 16.62
N ALA A 209 14.30 -17.72 15.40
CA ALA A 209 15.25 -18.07 14.34
C ALA A 209 16.53 -17.22 14.37
N GLY A 210 16.66 -16.24 15.27
CA GLY A 210 17.79 -15.29 15.28
C GLY A 210 17.89 -14.41 14.03
N LEU A 211 16.78 -14.19 13.32
CA LEU A 211 16.75 -13.47 12.06
C LEU A 211 16.47 -11.98 12.26
N PRO A 212 17.12 -11.10 11.48
CA PRO A 212 16.82 -9.68 11.53
C PRO A 212 15.44 -9.38 10.93
N VAL A 213 14.81 -8.32 11.44
CA VAL A 213 13.58 -7.73 10.90
C VAL A 213 13.91 -6.49 10.07
N LEU A 214 13.36 -6.41 8.85
CA LEU A 214 13.47 -5.27 7.95
C LEU A 214 12.14 -4.51 7.93
N PRO A 215 12.02 -3.35 8.59
CA PRO A 215 10.82 -2.54 8.52
C PRO A 215 10.71 -1.83 7.17
N VAL A 216 9.56 -1.92 6.52
CA VAL A 216 9.25 -1.25 5.26
C VAL A 216 7.98 -0.43 5.42
N THR A 217 8.04 0.85 5.11
CA THR A 217 6.89 1.74 5.21
C THR A 217 6.30 2.03 3.86
N LEU A 218 5.00 1.82 3.72
CA LEU A 218 4.21 2.16 2.55
C LEU A 218 3.36 3.41 2.85
N CYS A 219 3.54 4.45 2.04
CA CYS A 219 2.75 5.68 2.16
C CYS A 219 2.10 6.02 0.82
N GLY A 220 0.85 6.51 0.85
CA GLY A 220 0.08 6.89 -0.34
C GLY A 220 -0.80 5.78 -0.93
N THR A 221 -0.57 4.52 -0.63
CA THR A 221 -1.35 3.39 -1.16
C THR A 221 -2.82 3.45 -0.74
N ARG A 222 -3.12 3.80 0.52
CA ARG A 222 -4.49 4.01 1.02
C ARG A 222 -5.21 5.12 0.26
N SER A 223 -4.53 6.23 0.03
CA SER A 223 -5.10 7.36 -0.71
C SER A 223 -5.44 6.96 -2.14
N LYS A 224 -4.66 6.08 -2.73
CA LYS A 224 -4.83 5.59 -4.10
C LYS A 224 -5.97 4.58 -4.23
N LEU A 225 -6.04 3.58 -3.34
CA LEU A 225 -7.12 2.58 -3.34
C LEU A 225 -7.42 2.12 -1.92
N ARG A 226 -8.49 2.65 -1.34
CA ARG A 226 -8.93 2.31 0.03
C ARG A 226 -9.56 0.93 0.10
N ASN A 227 -9.50 0.33 1.28
CA ASN A 227 -10.25 -0.88 1.58
C ASN A 227 -11.76 -0.69 1.30
N ARG A 228 -12.39 -1.66 0.65
CA ARG A 228 -13.80 -1.66 0.22
C ARG A 228 -14.18 -0.51 -0.72
N SER A 229 -13.21 0.13 -1.37
CA SER A 229 -13.46 1.11 -2.42
C SER A 229 -13.05 0.53 -3.77
N LEU A 230 -13.93 0.64 -4.75
CA LEU A 230 -13.63 0.32 -6.16
C LEU A 230 -13.25 1.57 -6.95
N PHE A 231 -12.98 2.68 -6.27
CA PHE A 231 -12.68 3.96 -6.90
C PHE A 231 -11.22 4.37 -6.65
N PRO A 232 -10.28 3.94 -7.52
CA PRO A 232 -8.89 4.34 -7.43
C PRO A 232 -8.73 5.82 -7.76
N ARG A 233 -7.79 6.47 -7.08
CA ARG A 233 -7.50 7.90 -7.21
C ARG A 233 -6.09 8.12 -7.71
N ARG A 234 -5.84 9.30 -8.27
CA ARG A 234 -4.47 9.75 -8.56
C ARG A 234 -3.72 9.97 -7.25
N GLY A 235 -2.42 9.73 -7.27
CA GLY A 235 -1.56 9.97 -6.13
C GLY A 235 -0.23 9.24 -6.29
N ASP A 236 0.77 9.74 -5.58
CA ASP A 236 2.10 9.17 -5.57
C ASP A 236 2.21 8.15 -4.42
N ILE A 237 3.16 7.26 -4.55
CA ILE A 237 3.46 6.23 -3.56
C ILE A 237 4.92 6.38 -3.16
N SER A 238 5.19 6.32 -1.86
CA SER A 238 6.54 6.21 -1.35
C SER A 238 6.72 4.93 -0.55
N VAL A 239 7.88 4.32 -0.73
CA VAL A 239 8.35 3.17 0.03
C VAL A 239 9.61 3.58 0.75
N THR A 240 9.63 3.45 2.07
CA THR A 240 10.81 3.72 2.88
C THR A 240 11.27 2.42 3.54
N ILE A 241 12.52 2.04 3.30
CA ILE A 241 13.15 0.85 3.85
C ILE A 241 14.04 1.30 4.99
N SER A 242 13.74 0.86 6.21
CA SER A 242 14.52 1.19 7.40
C SER A 242 15.66 0.21 7.61
N PRO A 243 16.69 0.54 8.41
CA PRO A 243 17.77 -0.38 8.74
C PRO A 243 17.25 -1.68 9.39
N LEU A 244 17.97 -2.77 9.16
CA LEU A 244 17.71 -4.06 9.80
C LEU A 244 17.73 -3.93 11.33
N LYS A 245 16.77 -4.61 12.00
CA LYS A 245 16.70 -4.75 13.46
C LYS A 245 17.06 -6.18 13.83
N HIS A 246 18.10 -6.33 14.63
CA HIS A 246 18.56 -7.65 15.09
C HIS A 246 17.94 -8.00 16.43
N PRO A 247 17.48 -9.25 16.63
CA PRO A 247 16.97 -9.69 17.93
C PRO A 247 18.09 -9.65 18.98
N GLN A 248 17.75 -9.18 20.19
CA GLN A 248 18.68 -9.16 21.33
C GLN A 248 18.54 -10.40 22.22
N GLY A 249 18.00 -11.48 21.68
CA GLY A 249 17.72 -12.74 22.33
C GLY A 249 16.71 -13.55 21.52
N ASN A 250 16.29 -14.68 22.09
CA ASN A 250 15.31 -15.58 21.48
C ASN A 250 14.03 -15.73 22.34
N ASP A 251 13.83 -14.81 23.28
CA ASP A 251 12.71 -14.83 24.20
C ASP A 251 11.58 -13.87 23.78
N TRP A 252 10.50 -13.90 24.54
CA TRP A 252 9.35 -13.01 24.32
C TRP A 252 9.72 -11.52 24.37
N ASN A 253 10.66 -11.14 25.23
CA ASN A 253 11.05 -9.74 25.40
C ASN A 253 11.82 -9.25 24.15
N ALA A 254 12.69 -10.08 23.59
CA ALA A 254 13.38 -9.80 22.34
C ALA A 254 12.39 -9.63 21.16
N ALA A 255 11.38 -10.48 21.08
CA ALA A 255 10.32 -10.37 20.07
C ALA A 255 9.49 -9.08 20.26
N LEU A 256 9.18 -8.71 21.51
CA LEU A 256 8.45 -7.49 21.84
C LEU A 256 9.24 -6.25 21.44
N GLN A 257 10.54 -6.23 21.75
CA GLN A 257 11.42 -5.13 21.38
C GLN A 257 11.50 -4.96 19.86
N LEU A 258 11.69 -6.05 19.11
CA LEU A 258 11.69 -6.02 17.65
C LEU A 258 10.40 -5.45 17.07
N ARG A 259 9.23 -5.85 17.64
CA ARG A 259 7.93 -5.33 17.23
C ARG A 259 7.85 -3.82 17.44
N ASP A 260 8.23 -3.35 18.61
CA ASP A 260 8.10 -1.96 18.98
C ASP A 260 9.05 -1.07 18.17
N GLU A 261 10.29 -1.50 17.96
CA GLU A 261 11.26 -0.81 17.11
C GLU A 261 10.81 -0.75 15.66
N ALA A 262 10.37 -1.87 15.08
CA ALA A 262 9.90 -1.93 13.71
C ALA A 262 8.64 -1.08 13.51
N ARG A 263 7.71 -1.13 14.48
CA ARG A 263 6.48 -0.33 14.44
C ARG A 263 6.78 1.17 14.56
N ALA A 264 7.71 1.57 15.41
CA ALA A 264 8.12 2.97 15.56
C ALA A 264 8.72 3.52 14.27
N ASP A 265 9.56 2.74 13.58
CA ASP A 265 10.12 3.14 12.27
C ASP A 265 9.02 3.29 11.22
N ILE A 266 8.08 2.34 11.15
CA ILE A 266 6.97 2.41 10.19
C ILE A 266 6.06 3.61 10.50
N LEU A 267 5.73 3.86 11.76
CA LEU A 267 4.89 4.99 12.18
C LEU A 267 5.50 6.34 11.78
N ARG A 268 6.82 6.46 11.87
CA ARG A 268 7.55 7.69 11.51
C ARG A 268 7.33 8.11 10.06
N TYR A 269 7.16 7.16 9.13
CA TYR A 269 7.15 7.43 7.69
C TYR A 269 5.82 7.12 7.01
N CYS A 270 4.86 6.44 7.66
CA CYS A 270 3.59 6.05 7.02
C CYS A 270 2.63 7.22 6.78
N GLY A 271 2.79 8.32 7.51
CA GLY A 271 1.92 9.49 7.39
C GLY A 271 0.51 9.26 7.93
N GLU A 272 0.32 8.23 8.76
CA GLU A 272 -0.96 7.88 9.36
C GLU A 272 -0.90 8.01 10.90
N PRO A 273 -2.03 8.29 11.57
CA PRO A 273 -2.08 8.38 13.03
C PRO A 273 -1.78 7.04 13.70
N ASP A 274 -1.26 7.09 14.93
CA ASP A 274 -1.05 5.92 15.77
C ASP A 274 -2.38 5.43 16.35
N LEU A 275 -2.76 4.20 16.06
CA LEU A 275 -3.98 3.55 16.53
C LEU A 275 -3.70 2.25 17.31
N ALA A 276 -2.49 2.09 17.89
CA ALA A 276 -2.13 0.90 18.66
C ALA A 276 -3.12 0.57 19.79
N HIS A 277 -3.71 1.60 20.40
CA HIS A 277 -4.62 1.45 21.54
C HIS A 277 -6.08 1.71 21.19
N THR A 278 -6.40 1.85 19.90
CA THR A 278 -7.76 2.11 19.44
C THR A 278 -8.37 0.81 18.94
N PRO A 279 -9.51 0.35 19.49
CA PRO A 279 -10.15 -0.86 19.02
C PRO A 279 -10.54 -0.70 17.54
N PRO A 280 -10.22 -1.68 16.69
CA PRO A 280 -10.47 -1.57 15.26
C PRO A 280 -11.97 -1.58 14.96
N VAL A 281 -12.44 -0.56 14.26
CA VAL A 281 -13.77 -0.56 13.63
C VAL A 281 -13.66 -1.37 12.34
N ARG A 282 -14.30 -2.53 12.33
CA ARG A 282 -14.31 -3.49 11.20
C ARG A 282 -15.22 -3.05 10.05
#